data_0f8ce4c722c6ca1da89d624eeb3b4de1
#
_entry.id   0f8ce4c722c6ca1da89d624eeb3b4de1
#
_cell.length_a   1.000
_cell.length_b   1.000
_cell.length_c   1.000
_cell.angle_alpha   90.00
_cell.angle_beta   90.00
_cell.angle_gamma   90.00
#
_symmetry.space_group_name_H-M   'P 1'
#
loop_
_entity.id
_entity.type
_entity.pdbx_description
1 polymer ?
#
loop_
_entity_poly.entity_id
_entity_poly.type
_entity_poly.pdbx_seq_one_letter_code
_entity_poly.pdbx_strand_id
1 'polypeptide(L)'
;LLVTGQGFHLPMDQLAGEPFWVWLGGLCGVVFLTANVILLTKLGSAETVILPVLGQLLMGLLVDSLGLFRAQQIPLTPLRAGGAVLVLAGVMVVAWSGQAAAAQGQRPAGKLWLWRIVGVAAGMFSATQTAINGHLGQVVGSPLTASMVSFLVGLAALVVLCAVLRVKQGPPTLGQGRFPWWTWTGGLLGAVYVLANIYLSGILGT
;
A
#
# COMPACT_ATOMS: atom_id res chain seq x y z
N LEU A 1 -18.46 12.08 3.12
CA LEU A 1 -19.19 12.94 2.17
C LEU A 1 -20.58 13.31 2.72
N LEU A 2 -21.40 12.34 3.11
CA LEU A 2 -22.72 12.59 3.71
C LEU A 2 -22.64 13.33 5.06
N VAL A 3 -21.59 13.09 5.85
CA VAL A 3 -21.39 13.70 7.17
C VAL A 3 -20.73 15.08 7.08
N THR A 4 -19.91 15.32 6.06
CA THR A 4 -19.21 16.62 5.90
C THR A 4 -19.97 17.63 5.04
N GLY A 5 -21.13 17.25 4.49
CA GLY A 5 -21.93 18.11 3.61
C GLY A 5 -21.27 18.54 2.31
N GLN A 6 -20.06 18.07 2.04
CA GLN A 6 -19.36 18.31 0.78
C GLN A 6 -19.87 17.31 -0.25
N GLY A 7 -20.54 17.81 -1.30
CA GLY A 7 -20.94 16.99 -2.45
C GLY A 7 -19.71 16.32 -3.09
N PHE A 8 -19.91 15.17 -3.74
CA PHE A 8 -18.90 14.55 -4.58
C PHE A 8 -18.70 15.41 -5.84
N HIS A 9 -17.80 16.38 -5.76
CA HIS A 9 -17.38 17.18 -6.90
C HIS A 9 -16.03 16.65 -7.40
N LEU A 10 -16.02 16.04 -8.58
CA LEU A 10 -14.80 15.80 -9.34
C LEU A 10 -14.60 17.01 -10.26
N PRO A 11 -13.60 17.85 -10.00
CA PRO A 11 -13.28 18.97 -10.88
C PRO A 11 -12.60 18.41 -12.14
N MET A 12 -13.42 17.94 -13.08
CA MET A 12 -12.94 17.29 -14.32
C MET A 12 -12.04 18.21 -15.15
N ASP A 13 -12.28 19.51 -15.08
CA ASP A 13 -11.47 20.51 -15.78
C ASP A 13 -10.03 20.54 -15.26
N GLN A 14 -9.83 20.39 -13.95
CA GLN A 14 -8.51 20.33 -13.33
C GLN A 14 -7.84 18.99 -13.59
N LEU A 15 -8.60 17.90 -13.54
CA LEU A 15 -8.10 16.55 -13.78
C LEU A 15 -7.71 16.32 -15.24
N ALA A 16 -8.36 16.98 -16.20
CA ALA A 16 -8.05 16.83 -17.62
C ALA A 16 -6.63 17.33 -17.98
N GLY A 17 -6.06 18.24 -17.19
CA GLY A 17 -4.69 18.74 -17.35
C GLY A 17 -3.62 17.89 -16.64
N GLU A 18 -4.03 16.93 -15.83
CA GLU A 18 -3.10 16.14 -15.03
C GLU A 18 -2.57 14.91 -15.81
N PRO A 19 -1.33 14.47 -15.52
CA PRO A 19 -0.75 13.29 -16.17
C PRO A 19 -1.54 12.02 -15.84
N PHE A 20 -1.52 11.04 -16.74
CA PHE A 20 -2.25 9.77 -16.59
C PHE A 20 -1.91 8.98 -15.32
N TRP A 21 -0.69 9.15 -14.78
CA TRP A 21 -0.26 8.42 -13.57
C TRP A 21 -1.09 8.78 -12.32
N VAL A 22 -1.79 9.89 -12.32
CA VAL A 22 -2.68 10.29 -11.21
C VAL A 22 -3.76 9.24 -10.93
N TRP A 23 -4.14 8.46 -11.94
CA TRP A 23 -5.12 7.39 -11.83
C TRP A 23 -4.52 6.07 -11.35
N LEU A 24 -3.19 5.92 -11.35
CA LEU A 24 -2.52 4.67 -11.01
C LEU A 24 -2.49 4.38 -9.49
N GLY A 25 -2.87 5.33 -8.64
CA GLY A 25 -2.86 5.14 -7.19
C GLY A 25 -3.65 3.90 -6.75
N GLY A 26 -4.87 3.73 -7.24
CA GLY A 26 -5.69 2.56 -6.95
C GLY A 26 -5.08 1.24 -7.44
N LEU A 27 -4.43 1.27 -8.60
CA LEU A 27 -3.74 0.09 -9.14
C LEU A 27 -2.55 -0.33 -8.28
N CYS A 28 -1.75 0.64 -7.82
CA CYS A 28 -0.65 0.39 -6.88
C CYS A 28 -1.17 -0.28 -5.60
N GLY A 29 -2.33 0.16 -5.09
CA GLY A 29 -2.99 -0.45 -3.94
C GLY A 29 -3.38 -1.91 -4.17
N VAL A 30 -3.93 -2.24 -5.33
CA VAL A 30 -4.28 -3.62 -5.69
C VAL A 30 -3.02 -4.50 -5.73
N VAL A 31 -1.93 -4.02 -6.33
CA VAL A 31 -0.65 -4.74 -6.36
C VAL A 31 -0.13 -4.97 -4.95
N PHE A 32 -0.12 -3.94 -4.10
CA PHE A 32 0.33 -4.03 -2.72
C PHE A 32 -0.48 -5.04 -1.90
N LEU A 33 -1.82 -4.96 -1.93
CA LEU A 33 -2.69 -5.85 -1.18
C LEU A 33 -2.56 -7.30 -1.65
N THR A 34 -2.56 -7.52 -2.96
CA THR A 34 -2.42 -8.87 -3.54
C THR A 34 -1.08 -9.49 -3.17
N ALA A 35 0.01 -8.71 -3.26
CA ALA A 35 1.33 -9.16 -2.85
C ALA A 35 1.35 -9.54 -1.36
N ASN A 36 0.77 -8.74 -0.47
CA ASN A 36 0.73 -9.04 0.97
C ASN A 36 -0.01 -10.34 1.29
N VAL A 37 -1.13 -10.62 0.61
CA VAL A 37 -1.86 -11.91 0.78
C VAL A 37 -0.97 -13.08 0.40
N ILE A 38 -0.24 -12.98 -0.72
CA ILE A 38 0.68 -14.05 -1.16
C ILE A 38 1.86 -14.17 -0.19
N LEU A 39 2.46 -13.05 0.21
CA LEU A 39 3.60 -13.02 1.13
C LEU A 39 3.27 -13.67 2.47
N LEU A 40 2.06 -13.45 3.00
CA LEU A 40 1.62 -14.05 4.25
C LEU A 40 1.72 -15.57 4.21
N THR A 41 1.38 -16.20 3.08
CA THR A 41 1.46 -17.64 2.90
C THR A 41 2.89 -18.15 2.70
N LYS A 42 3.80 -17.31 2.18
CA LYS A 42 5.18 -17.68 1.84
C LYS A 42 6.19 -17.35 2.93
N LEU A 43 6.06 -16.20 3.55
CA LEU A 43 7.02 -15.68 4.54
C LEU A 43 6.50 -15.71 5.98
N GLY A 44 5.17 -15.82 6.15
CA GLY A 44 4.50 -15.71 7.45
C GLY A 44 4.30 -14.27 7.89
N SER A 45 3.66 -14.07 9.05
CA SER A 45 3.15 -12.77 9.48
C SER A 45 4.24 -11.71 9.71
N ALA A 46 5.33 -12.06 10.40
CA ALA A 46 6.37 -11.09 10.76
C ALA A 46 7.06 -10.47 9.54
N GLU A 47 7.58 -11.30 8.62
CA GLU A 47 8.27 -10.79 7.43
C GLU A 47 7.31 -10.08 6.47
N THR A 48 6.04 -10.51 6.41
CA THR A 48 5.02 -9.86 5.55
C THR A 48 4.67 -8.46 6.01
N VAL A 49 4.83 -8.12 7.28
CA VAL A 49 4.63 -6.75 7.77
C VAL A 49 5.90 -5.91 7.59
N ILE A 50 7.06 -6.46 7.93
CA ILE A 50 8.30 -5.68 8.05
C ILE A 50 8.91 -5.36 6.69
N LEU A 51 8.89 -6.31 5.73
CA LEU A 51 9.51 -6.07 4.43
C LEU A 51 8.79 -4.98 3.60
N PRO A 52 7.45 -4.94 3.55
CA PRO A 52 6.77 -3.81 2.94
C PRO A 52 7.04 -2.47 3.63
N VAL A 53 7.15 -2.44 4.97
CA VAL A 53 7.52 -1.21 5.69
C VAL A 53 8.89 -0.69 5.25
N LEU A 54 9.87 -1.60 5.04
CA LEU A 54 11.16 -1.22 4.45
C LEU A 54 10.98 -0.63 3.05
N GLY A 55 10.19 -1.27 2.21
CA GLY A 55 9.89 -0.77 0.86
C GLY A 55 9.23 0.61 0.86
N GLN A 56 8.27 0.82 1.76
CA GLN A 56 7.61 2.11 1.96
C GLN A 56 8.61 3.19 2.37
N LEU A 57 9.50 2.88 3.33
CA LEU A 57 10.53 3.82 3.78
C LEU A 57 11.47 4.22 2.63
N LEU A 58 12.01 3.22 1.90
CA LEU A 58 12.94 3.48 0.80
C LEU A 58 12.30 4.31 -0.31
N MET A 59 11.08 3.95 -0.71
CA MET A 59 10.37 4.69 -1.76
C MET A 59 9.91 6.06 -1.28
N GLY A 60 9.45 6.20 -0.04
CA GLY A 60 9.09 7.49 0.55
C GLY A 60 10.28 8.45 0.59
N LEU A 61 11.46 7.99 1.03
CA LEU A 61 12.67 8.81 0.99
C LEU A 61 13.04 9.22 -0.44
N LEU A 62 12.84 8.35 -1.43
CA LEU A 62 13.08 8.63 -2.84
C LEU A 62 12.10 9.68 -3.38
N VAL A 63 10.82 9.50 -3.08
CA VAL A 63 9.75 10.43 -3.47
C VAL A 63 10.01 11.82 -2.89
N ASP A 64 10.28 11.88 -1.58
CA ASP A 64 10.49 13.15 -0.87
C ASP A 64 11.77 13.85 -1.32
N SER A 65 12.87 13.11 -1.55
CA SER A 65 14.15 13.71 -1.94
C SER A 65 14.16 14.21 -3.38
N LEU A 66 13.47 13.52 -4.29
CA LEU A 66 13.44 13.85 -5.71
C LEU A 66 12.18 14.63 -6.13
N GLY A 67 11.19 14.77 -5.23
CA GLY A 67 9.90 15.39 -5.57
C GLY A 67 9.10 14.59 -6.59
N LEU A 68 9.22 13.25 -6.58
CA LEU A 68 8.50 12.41 -7.53
C LEU A 68 6.98 12.59 -7.34
N PHE A 69 6.24 12.40 -8.42
CA PHE A 69 4.76 12.56 -8.42
C PHE A 69 4.28 13.93 -7.93
N ARG A 70 5.11 14.98 -8.12
CA ARG A 70 4.85 16.34 -7.63
C ARG A 70 4.65 16.40 -6.10
N ALA A 71 5.22 15.45 -5.36
CA ALA A 71 5.24 15.48 -3.91
C ALA A 71 6.11 16.64 -3.41
N GLN A 72 5.80 17.14 -2.21
CA GLN A 72 6.60 18.17 -1.58
C GLN A 72 8.02 17.65 -1.34
N GLN A 73 9.00 18.38 -1.86
CA GLN A 73 10.41 18.03 -1.62
C GLN A 73 10.78 18.29 -0.17
N ILE A 74 11.18 17.24 0.52
CA ILE A 74 11.66 17.31 1.90
C ILE A 74 13.09 16.77 1.93
N PRO A 75 14.07 17.60 2.29
CA PRO A 75 15.47 17.20 2.28
C PRO A 75 15.72 16.06 3.28
N LEU A 76 16.70 15.23 2.97
CA LEU A 76 17.15 14.15 3.84
C LEU A 76 17.92 14.76 5.02
N THR A 77 17.26 14.90 6.17
CA THR A 77 17.89 15.37 7.39
C THR A 77 18.62 14.22 8.10
N PRO A 78 19.62 14.51 8.96
CA PRO A 78 20.30 13.47 9.74
C PRO A 78 19.36 12.63 10.61
N LEU A 79 18.27 13.24 11.11
CA LEU A 79 17.23 12.54 11.87
C LEU A 79 16.48 11.52 11.01
N ARG A 80 16.10 11.89 9.79
CA ARG A 80 15.44 10.98 8.82
C ARG A 80 16.39 9.85 8.40
N ALA A 81 17.66 10.17 8.13
CA ALA A 81 18.67 9.19 7.80
C ALA A 81 18.90 8.21 8.97
N GLY A 82 18.98 8.70 10.19
CA GLY A 82 19.11 7.87 11.40
C GLY A 82 17.92 6.94 11.60
N GLY A 83 16.69 7.45 11.40
CA GLY A 83 15.48 6.64 11.44
C GLY A 83 15.47 5.54 10.36
N ALA A 84 15.89 5.85 9.14
CA ALA A 84 16.01 4.88 8.07
C ALA A 84 17.02 3.76 8.40
N VAL A 85 18.18 4.11 8.94
CA VAL A 85 19.20 3.14 9.40
C VAL A 85 18.64 2.25 10.50
N LEU A 86 17.87 2.79 11.43
CA LEU A 86 17.27 2.04 12.53
C LEU A 86 16.24 1.03 12.02
N VAL A 87 15.40 1.43 11.06
CA VAL A 87 14.44 0.51 10.40
C VAL A 87 15.18 -0.58 9.62
N LEU A 88 16.21 -0.24 8.86
CA LEU A 88 17.05 -1.21 8.15
C LEU A 88 17.64 -2.25 9.12
N ALA A 89 18.21 -1.80 10.25
CA ALA A 89 18.73 -2.69 11.27
C ALA A 89 17.65 -3.62 11.83
N GLY A 90 16.45 -3.11 12.14
CA GLY A 90 15.31 -3.92 12.59
C GLY A 90 14.88 -4.97 11.57
N VAL A 91 14.79 -4.59 10.30
CA VAL A 91 14.48 -5.53 9.20
C VAL A 91 15.53 -6.62 9.09
N MET A 92 16.82 -6.29 9.21
CA MET A 92 17.90 -7.28 9.16
C MET A 92 17.80 -8.28 10.31
N VAL A 93 17.50 -7.84 11.53
CA VAL A 93 17.31 -8.73 12.69
C VAL A 93 16.16 -9.71 12.45
N VAL A 94 15.02 -9.23 11.93
CA VAL A 94 13.87 -10.10 11.66
C VAL A 94 14.14 -11.05 10.49
N ALA A 95 14.80 -10.57 9.43
CA ALA A 95 15.18 -11.43 8.32
C ALA A 95 16.15 -12.54 8.76
N TRP A 96 17.06 -12.25 9.69
CA TRP A 96 17.96 -13.23 10.25
C TRP A 96 17.25 -14.26 11.13
N SER A 97 16.35 -13.84 12.00
CA SER A 97 15.54 -14.75 12.80
C SER A 97 14.65 -15.67 11.94
N GLY A 98 14.10 -15.16 10.83
CA GLY A 98 13.37 -15.95 9.85
C GLY A 98 14.22 -17.02 9.15
N GLN A 99 15.49 -16.72 8.89
CA GLN A 99 16.45 -17.70 8.36
C GLN A 99 16.78 -18.80 9.38
N ALA A 100 16.94 -18.45 10.64
CA ALA A 100 17.19 -19.41 11.71
C ALA A 100 16.03 -20.40 11.86
N ALA A 101 14.78 -19.91 11.77
CA ALA A 101 13.59 -20.77 11.78
C ALA A 101 13.50 -21.69 10.55
N ALA A 102 13.92 -21.22 9.37
CA ALA A 102 13.98 -22.03 8.15
C ALA A 102 15.08 -23.11 8.25
N ALA A 103 16.22 -22.78 8.83
CA ALA A 103 17.32 -23.74 9.05
C ALA A 103 16.95 -24.87 10.01
N GLN A 104 15.98 -24.67 10.90
CA GLN A 104 15.43 -25.67 11.80
C GLN A 104 14.38 -26.59 11.14
N GLY A 105 14.23 -26.53 9.80
CA GLY A 105 13.29 -27.38 9.06
C GLY A 105 11.83 -26.94 9.16
N GLN A 106 11.56 -25.82 9.78
CA GLN A 106 10.19 -25.28 9.94
C GLN A 106 9.63 -24.61 8.67
N ARG A 107 10.49 -24.31 7.68
CA ARG A 107 10.10 -23.71 6.40
C ARG A 107 11.01 -24.20 5.26
N PRO A 108 10.46 -24.40 4.03
CA PRO A 108 11.28 -24.74 2.89
C PRO A 108 12.25 -23.58 2.58
N ALA A 109 13.55 -23.85 2.59
CA ALA A 109 14.60 -22.85 2.38
C ALA A 109 14.67 -22.30 0.94
N GLY A 110 13.93 -22.89 -0.02
CA GLY A 110 13.99 -22.53 -1.43
C GLY A 110 13.33 -21.18 -1.73
N LYS A 111 14.08 -20.31 -2.38
CA LYS A 111 13.60 -19.03 -2.97
C LYS A 111 12.98 -17.99 -1.99
N LEU A 112 13.22 -18.10 -0.68
CA LEU A 112 12.72 -17.10 0.28
C LEU A 112 13.22 -15.68 -0.03
N TRP A 113 14.45 -15.56 -0.54
CA TRP A 113 15.02 -14.26 -0.93
C TRP A 113 14.20 -13.54 -2.01
N LEU A 114 13.63 -14.30 -2.97
CA LEU A 114 12.78 -13.74 -4.02
C LEU A 114 11.50 -13.15 -3.42
N TRP A 115 10.86 -13.87 -2.49
CA TRP A 115 9.67 -13.37 -1.82
C TRP A 115 9.97 -12.15 -0.94
N ARG A 116 11.16 -12.07 -0.35
CA ARG A 116 11.59 -10.87 0.39
C ARG A 116 11.73 -9.65 -0.53
N ILE A 117 12.31 -9.83 -1.72
CA ILE A 117 12.35 -8.74 -2.73
C ILE A 117 10.92 -8.33 -3.14
N VAL A 118 10.04 -9.29 -3.38
CA VAL A 118 8.62 -9.00 -3.67
C VAL A 118 7.97 -8.22 -2.53
N GLY A 119 8.29 -8.53 -1.27
CA GLY A 119 7.79 -7.80 -0.11
C GLY A 119 8.24 -6.33 -0.09
N VAL A 120 9.52 -6.08 -0.33
CA VAL A 120 10.07 -4.72 -0.43
C VAL A 120 9.44 -3.99 -1.61
N ALA A 121 9.36 -4.61 -2.78
CA ALA A 121 8.74 -4.02 -3.96
C ALA A 121 7.26 -3.67 -3.72
N ALA A 122 6.51 -4.54 -3.06
CA ALA A 122 5.13 -4.28 -2.68
C ALA A 122 5.01 -3.02 -1.80
N GLY A 123 5.92 -2.85 -0.84
CA GLY A 123 5.99 -1.64 -0.03
C GLY A 123 6.28 -0.39 -0.85
N MET A 124 7.17 -0.49 -1.84
CA MET A 124 7.43 0.64 -2.76
C MET A 124 6.17 1.04 -3.53
N PHE A 125 5.34 0.09 -3.97
CA PHE A 125 4.04 0.39 -4.58
C PHE A 125 3.09 1.11 -3.62
N SER A 126 3.09 0.73 -2.33
CA SER A 126 2.27 1.40 -1.32
C SER A 126 2.69 2.87 -1.12
N ALA A 127 3.99 3.17 -1.02
CA ALA A 127 4.47 4.55 -0.92
C ALA A 127 4.19 5.34 -2.20
N THR A 128 4.35 4.72 -3.38
CA THR A 128 3.97 5.33 -4.66
C THR A 128 2.48 5.67 -4.70
N GLN A 129 1.61 4.78 -4.23
CA GLN A 129 0.18 5.06 -4.07
C GLN A 129 -0.07 6.28 -3.19
N THR A 130 0.62 6.36 -2.04
CA THR A 130 0.47 7.48 -1.10
C THR A 130 0.87 8.80 -1.76
N ALA A 131 2.00 8.83 -2.49
CA ALA A 131 2.47 10.01 -3.21
C ALA A 131 1.47 10.45 -4.29
N ILE A 132 1.01 9.52 -5.12
CA ILE A 132 0.03 9.79 -6.18
C ILE A 132 -1.28 10.31 -5.59
N ASN A 133 -1.79 9.65 -4.56
CA ASN A 133 -3.04 10.04 -3.92
C ASN A 133 -2.90 11.36 -3.15
N GLY A 134 -1.72 11.65 -2.59
CA GLY A 134 -1.39 12.91 -1.96
C GLY A 134 -1.49 14.07 -2.96
N HIS A 135 -0.87 13.94 -4.13
CA HIS A 135 -0.99 14.92 -5.21
C HIS A 135 -2.44 15.04 -5.70
N LEU A 136 -3.12 13.92 -5.95
CA LEU A 136 -4.53 13.94 -6.33
C LEU A 136 -5.39 14.67 -5.29
N GLY A 137 -5.12 14.48 -3.99
CA GLY A 137 -5.82 15.16 -2.90
C GLY A 137 -5.65 16.67 -2.95
N GLN A 138 -4.46 17.16 -3.36
CA GLN A 138 -4.20 18.58 -3.56
C GLN A 138 -4.96 19.14 -4.78
N VAL A 139 -4.94 18.41 -5.90
CA VAL A 139 -5.63 18.80 -7.14
C VAL A 139 -7.14 18.90 -6.94
N VAL A 140 -7.75 17.89 -6.31
CA VAL A 140 -9.21 17.88 -6.07
C VAL A 140 -9.63 18.66 -4.82
N GLY A 141 -8.67 19.19 -4.04
CA GLY A 141 -8.93 19.95 -2.81
C GLY A 141 -9.52 19.12 -1.67
N SER A 142 -9.49 17.76 -1.77
CA SER A 142 -10.09 16.88 -0.77
C SER A 142 -9.40 15.51 -0.71
N PRO A 143 -8.73 15.17 0.41
CA PRO A 143 -8.18 13.84 0.63
C PRO A 143 -9.24 12.72 0.54
N LEU A 144 -10.47 13.02 0.95
CA LEU A 144 -11.57 12.08 0.89
C LEU A 144 -11.97 11.75 -0.56
N THR A 145 -12.04 12.75 -1.42
CA THR A 145 -12.33 12.55 -2.85
C THR A 145 -11.22 11.78 -3.53
N ALA A 146 -9.95 12.09 -3.23
CA ALA A 146 -8.80 11.35 -3.75
C ALA A 146 -8.82 9.86 -3.33
N SER A 147 -9.14 9.58 -2.06
CA SER A 147 -9.29 8.21 -1.56
C SER A 147 -10.38 7.47 -2.32
N MET A 148 -11.54 8.09 -2.54
CA MET A 148 -12.66 7.49 -3.27
C MET A 148 -12.29 7.16 -4.71
N VAL A 149 -11.62 8.08 -5.42
CA VAL A 149 -11.12 7.84 -6.78
C VAL A 149 -10.17 6.65 -6.80
N SER A 150 -9.21 6.61 -5.87
CA SER A 150 -8.26 5.51 -5.76
C SER A 150 -8.93 4.17 -5.51
N PHE A 151 -9.95 4.12 -4.63
CA PHE A 151 -10.71 2.90 -4.37
C PHE A 151 -11.57 2.48 -5.57
N LEU A 152 -12.17 3.42 -6.29
CA LEU A 152 -12.95 3.10 -7.49
C LEU A 152 -12.07 2.52 -8.61
N VAL A 153 -10.89 3.10 -8.83
CA VAL A 153 -9.91 2.55 -9.78
C VAL A 153 -9.43 1.17 -9.35
N GLY A 154 -9.11 1.00 -8.06
CA GLY A 154 -8.71 -0.30 -7.50
C GLY A 154 -9.81 -1.35 -7.63
N LEU A 155 -11.06 -0.99 -7.35
CA LEU A 155 -12.22 -1.87 -7.53
C LEU A 155 -12.38 -2.28 -8.99
N ALA A 156 -12.33 -1.31 -9.91
CA ALA A 156 -12.43 -1.60 -11.35
C ALA A 156 -11.30 -2.55 -11.79
N ALA A 157 -10.07 -2.31 -11.35
CA ALA A 157 -8.94 -3.18 -11.66
C ALA A 157 -9.14 -4.61 -11.11
N LEU A 158 -9.64 -4.76 -9.88
CA LEU A 158 -9.95 -6.07 -9.30
C LEU A 158 -11.07 -6.78 -10.06
N VAL A 159 -12.13 -6.07 -10.44
CA VAL A 159 -13.23 -6.66 -11.23
C VAL A 159 -12.71 -7.16 -12.57
N VAL A 160 -11.90 -6.35 -13.28
CA VAL A 160 -11.29 -6.76 -14.55
C VAL A 160 -10.37 -7.97 -14.34
N LEU A 161 -9.54 -7.96 -13.30
CA LEU A 161 -8.65 -9.07 -12.98
C LEU A 161 -9.42 -10.36 -12.71
N CYS A 162 -10.49 -10.30 -11.92
CA CYS A 162 -11.35 -11.45 -11.63
C CYS A 162 -12.06 -11.97 -12.89
N ALA A 163 -12.51 -11.08 -13.76
CA ALA A 163 -13.12 -11.44 -15.02
C ALA A 163 -12.14 -12.12 -15.98
N VAL A 164 -10.93 -11.57 -16.12
CA VAL A 164 -9.86 -12.12 -16.98
C VAL A 164 -9.39 -13.49 -16.48
N LEU A 165 -9.18 -13.62 -15.18
CA LEU A 165 -8.75 -14.87 -14.56
C LEU A 165 -9.90 -15.89 -14.42
N ARG A 166 -11.11 -15.52 -14.83
CA ARG A 166 -12.32 -16.36 -14.70
C ARG A 166 -12.44 -16.98 -13.30
N VAL A 167 -12.14 -16.19 -12.28
CA VAL A 167 -12.27 -16.64 -10.90
C VAL A 167 -13.73 -16.98 -10.65
N LYS A 168 -14.02 -18.26 -10.47
CA LYS A 168 -15.36 -18.71 -10.12
C LYS A 168 -15.69 -18.12 -8.74
N GLN A 169 -16.58 -17.16 -8.72
CA GLN A 169 -17.13 -16.60 -7.48
C GLN A 169 -18.06 -17.65 -6.87
N GLY A 170 -17.47 -18.63 -6.18
CA GLY A 170 -18.22 -19.47 -5.26
C GLY A 170 -18.35 -18.74 -3.92
N PRO A 171 -19.39 -19.02 -3.12
CA PRO A 171 -19.38 -18.56 -1.73
C PRO A 171 -18.07 -19.00 -1.10
N PRO A 172 -17.38 -18.14 -0.32
CA PRO A 172 -16.10 -18.49 0.27
C PRO A 172 -16.29 -19.72 1.13
N THR A 173 -15.81 -20.86 0.63
CA THR A 173 -15.80 -22.14 1.33
C THR A 173 -14.61 -22.20 2.28
N LEU A 174 -14.52 -21.24 3.18
CA LEU A 174 -13.65 -21.32 4.33
C LEU A 174 -14.42 -22.09 5.40
N GLY A 175 -14.19 -23.39 5.44
CA GLY A 175 -14.67 -24.32 6.47
C GLY A 175 -16.11 -24.04 6.91
N GLN A 176 -16.91 -25.03 7.19
CA GLN A 176 -18.36 -24.95 7.48
C GLN A 176 -18.79 -24.02 8.64
N GLY A 177 -18.17 -22.83 8.80
CA GLY A 177 -18.46 -21.85 9.83
C GLY A 177 -18.95 -20.51 9.27
N ARG A 178 -19.87 -19.88 9.98
CA ARG A 178 -20.28 -18.50 9.71
C ARG A 178 -19.06 -17.58 9.87
N PHE A 179 -18.79 -16.73 8.87
CA PHE A 179 -17.77 -15.68 9.01
C PHE A 179 -18.08 -14.83 10.23
N PRO A 180 -17.12 -14.62 11.14
CA PRO A 180 -17.31 -13.68 12.23
C PRO A 180 -17.59 -12.29 11.63
N TRP A 181 -18.49 -11.55 12.25
CA TRP A 181 -18.92 -10.23 11.76
C TRP A 181 -17.77 -9.24 11.57
N TRP A 182 -16.70 -9.38 12.35
CA TRP A 182 -15.52 -8.51 12.27
C TRP A 182 -14.72 -8.66 10.96
N THR A 183 -14.91 -9.73 10.17
CA THR A 183 -14.25 -9.88 8.87
C THR A 183 -14.65 -8.77 7.88
N TRP A 184 -15.84 -8.21 8.04
CA TRP A 184 -16.34 -7.10 7.23
C TRP A 184 -15.72 -5.75 7.59
N THR A 185 -15.10 -5.62 8.77
CA THR A 185 -14.46 -4.38 9.21
C THR A 185 -13.14 -4.11 8.47
N GLY A 186 -12.55 -5.10 7.83
CA GLY A 186 -11.28 -4.95 7.11
C GLY A 186 -11.31 -3.87 6.02
N GLY A 187 -12.40 -3.78 5.27
CA GLY A 187 -12.60 -2.73 4.27
C GLY A 187 -12.64 -1.33 4.88
N LEU A 188 -13.35 -1.18 6.01
CA LEU A 188 -13.43 0.09 6.74
C LEU A 188 -12.05 0.52 7.27
N LEU A 189 -11.32 -0.40 7.88
CA LEU A 189 -9.96 -0.13 8.38
C LEU A 189 -9.01 0.25 7.25
N GLY A 190 -9.10 -0.43 6.09
CA GLY A 190 -8.34 -0.07 4.90
C GLY A 190 -8.66 1.33 4.38
N ALA A 191 -9.95 1.71 4.38
CA ALA A 191 -10.36 3.04 3.98
C ALA A 191 -9.82 4.13 4.93
N VAL A 192 -9.90 3.91 6.23
CA VAL A 192 -9.31 4.82 7.24
C VAL A 192 -7.79 4.92 7.07
N TYR A 193 -7.11 3.80 6.83
CA TYR A 193 -5.67 3.78 6.59
C TYR A 193 -5.27 4.65 5.37
N VAL A 194 -5.93 4.47 4.23
CA VAL A 194 -5.62 5.24 3.01
C VAL A 194 -5.91 6.72 3.21
N LEU A 195 -7.06 7.06 3.81
CA LEU A 195 -7.43 8.44 4.09
C LEU A 195 -6.41 9.12 5.02
N ALA A 196 -6.01 8.44 6.10
CA ALA A 196 -5.02 8.96 7.03
C ALA A 196 -3.66 9.18 6.34
N ASN A 197 -3.21 8.24 5.49
CA ASN A 197 -1.97 8.40 4.72
C ASN A 197 -2.00 9.61 3.80
N ILE A 198 -3.11 9.83 3.07
CA ILE A 198 -3.24 11.00 2.17
C ILE A 198 -3.20 12.30 2.98
N TYR A 199 -3.88 12.34 4.12
CA TYR A 199 -3.87 13.52 4.98
C TYR A 199 -2.48 13.80 5.57
N LEU A 200 -1.80 12.76 6.07
CA LEU A 200 -0.49 12.87 6.69
C LEU A 200 0.62 13.16 5.67
N SER A 201 0.53 12.64 4.45
CA SER A 201 1.52 12.91 3.40
C SER A 201 1.60 14.39 3.04
N GLY A 202 0.51 15.15 3.19
CA GLY A 202 0.50 16.59 3.00
C GLY A 202 1.21 17.38 4.12
N ILE A 203 1.44 16.76 5.29
CA ILE A 203 2.03 17.42 6.47
C ILE A 203 3.46 16.92 6.72
N LEU A 204 3.66 15.60 6.63
CA LEU A 204 4.91 14.94 7.06
C LEU A 204 5.81 14.49 5.90
N GLY A 205 5.30 14.51 4.67
CA GLY A 205 5.90 13.86 3.51
C GLY A 205 5.42 12.42 3.36
N THR A 206 5.92 11.74 2.34
CA THR A 206 5.56 10.36 1.98
C THR A 206 6.45 9.30 2.59
#